data_1a304de86e7d90405d751973069ce79d
#
_entry.id   1a304de86e7d90405d751973069ce79d
#
_cell.length_a   1.000
_cell.length_b   1.000
_cell.length_c   1.000
_cell.angle_alpha   90.00
_cell.angle_beta   90.00
_cell.angle_gamma   90.00
#
_symmetry.space_group_name_H-M   'P 1'
#
loop_
_entity.id
_entity.type
_entity.pdbx_description
1 polymer ?
#
loop_
_entity_poly.entity_id
_entity_poly.type
_entity_poly.pdbx_seq_one_letter_code
_entity_poly.pdbx_strand_id
1 'polypeptide(L)'
;TGHGVGSFEAKYMDYQADYFKEYGSQNRYAMLADNVKQPFNEYLGVLINFGIVGLALLLGMVGALVYCYRQNPTQEKKIALYILLSIGVFSFFSYPFTYPFTWMVTFLAVLMLTADYLKRIKIGTWGRNIIYSAAVMGFFWGQVRLGARTQSERSWQEASELAFCHSYDEALPYYVSLKHRFEDNPYFLYNYAAVFTEAKEYEKALKVALECRKYWADYDLELLIGESYQQLNNFDMAE
;
A
#
# COMPACT_ATOMS: atom_id res chain seq x y z
N THR A 1 -10.10 17.32 -0.91
CA THR A 1 -9.16 16.51 -1.71
C THR A 1 -8.54 15.48 -0.79
N GLY A 2 -8.29 14.24 -1.28
CA GLY A 2 -7.61 13.21 -0.52
C GLY A 2 -6.14 13.52 -0.29
N HIS A 3 -5.51 12.78 0.62
CA HIS A 3 -4.11 12.96 0.99
C HIS A 3 -3.13 12.13 0.13
N GLY A 4 -3.61 11.28 -0.75
CA GLY A 4 -2.82 10.36 -1.56
C GLY A 4 -2.78 8.94 -0.99
N VAL A 5 -2.36 8.01 -1.85
CA VAL A 5 -2.23 6.59 -1.48
C VAL A 5 -1.12 6.44 -0.43
N GLY A 6 -1.36 5.62 0.61
CA GLY A 6 -0.40 5.39 1.70
C GLY A 6 -0.38 6.49 2.78
N SER A 7 -1.17 7.55 2.64
CA SER A 7 -1.18 8.68 3.58
C SER A 7 -1.62 8.30 4.99
N PHE A 8 -2.42 7.25 5.15
CA PHE A 8 -2.81 6.76 6.46
C PHE A 8 -1.59 6.22 7.22
N GLU A 9 -0.83 5.32 6.61
CA GLU A 9 0.38 4.73 7.21
C GLU A 9 1.46 5.78 7.51
N ALA A 10 1.57 6.79 6.63
CA ALA A 10 2.55 7.87 6.79
C ALA A 10 2.25 8.88 7.90
N LYS A 11 0.98 9.01 8.33
CA LYS A 11 0.55 10.11 9.22
C LYS A 11 -0.21 9.69 10.47
N TYR A 12 -0.70 8.45 10.51
CA TYR A 12 -1.57 8.01 11.61
C TYR A 12 -0.88 8.12 12.97
N MET A 13 0.39 7.74 13.05
CA MET A 13 1.16 7.81 14.30
C MET A 13 1.40 9.25 14.75
N ASP A 14 1.62 10.17 13.82
CA ASP A 14 1.76 11.60 14.16
C ASP A 14 0.46 12.14 14.78
N TYR A 15 -0.70 11.85 14.18
CA TYR A 15 -2.00 12.24 14.74
C TYR A 15 -2.28 11.59 16.09
N GLN A 16 -1.84 10.34 16.28
CA GLN A 16 -1.96 9.64 17.57
C GLN A 16 -1.07 10.28 18.62
N ALA A 17 0.17 10.64 18.28
CA ALA A 17 1.10 11.32 19.17
C ALA A 17 0.56 12.70 19.59
N ASP A 18 0.06 13.49 18.62
CA ASP A 18 -0.56 14.79 18.89
C ASP A 18 -1.77 14.66 19.84
N TYR A 19 -2.61 13.64 19.62
CA TYR A 19 -3.74 13.37 20.51
C TYR A 19 -3.29 13.10 21.96
N PHE A 20 -2.27 12.25 22.17
CA PHE A 20 -1.79 11.95 23.52
C PHE A 20 -0.99 13.09 24.13
N LYS A 21 -0.38 13.95 23.32
CA LYS A 21 0.26 15.17 23.81
C LYS A 21 -0.77 16.16 24.36
N GLU A 22 -1.96 16.26 23.73
CA GLU A 22 -3.05 17.15 24.16
C GLU A 22 -3.84 16.58 25.34
N TYR A 23 -4.20 15.29 25.32
CA TYR A 23 -5.13 14.66 26.27
C TYR A 23 -4.43 13.81 27.35
N GLY A 24 -3.11 13.71 27.32
CA GLY A 24 -2.29 12.96 28.26
C GLY A 24 -2.17 11.47 27.95
N SER A 25 -1.00 10.91 28.26
CA SER A 25 -0.66 9.50 28.02
C SER A 25 -1.38 8.50 28.96
N GLN A 26 -2.06 8.98 30.00
CA GLN A 26 -2.87 8.14 30.90
C GLN A 26 -4.34 8.01 30.46
N ASN A 27 -4.68 8.47 29.24
CA ASN A 27 -6.00 8.32 28.67
C ASN A 27 -6.33 6.84 28.49
N ARG A 28 -7.63 6.48 28.65
CA ARG A 28 -8.13 5.10 28.44
C ARG A 28 -7.79 4.50 27.08
N TYR A 29 -7.55 5.35 26.09
CA TYR A 29 -7.18 4.94 24.72
C TYR A 29 -5.68 4.65 24.56
N ALA A 30 -4.83 5.01 25.53
CA ALA A 30 -3.39 4.78 25.45
C ALA A 30 -3.04 3.28 25.35
N MET A 31 -3.83 2.42 26.02
CA MET A 31 -3.65 0.97 25.92
C MET A 31 -4.10 0.38 24.56
N LEU A 32 -4.84 1.14 23.76
CA LEU A 32 -5.30 0.77 22.41
C LEU A 32 -4.42 1.42 21.33
N ALA A 33 -3.48 2.27 21.74
CA ALA A 33 -2.53 2.91 20.84
C ALA A 33 -1.60 1.83 20.28
N ASP A 34 -1.60 1.71 18.96
CA ASP A 34 -0.78 0.74 18.26
C ASP A 34 -0.37 1.30 16.90
N ASN A 35 0.66 0.74 16.32
CA ASN A 35 1.12 1.06 14.97
C ASN A 35 0.17 0.46 13.92
N VAL A 36 -0.91 1.17 13.65
CA VAL A 36 -1.94 0.75 12.71
C VAL A 36 -1.59 1.20 11.30
N LYS A 37 -1.29 0.25 10.41
CA LYS A 37 -0.88 0.51 9.02
C LYS A 37 -2.04 0.80 8.07
N GLN A 38 -3.26 0.37 8.41
CA GLN A 38 -4.44 0.51 7.56
C GLN A 38 -5.68 0.80 8.39
N PRO A 39 -6.61 1.64 7.88
CA PRO A 39 -7.90 1.82 8.54
C PRO A 39 -8.70 0.52 8.43
N PHE A 40 -9.33 0.08 9.53
CA PHE A 40 -10.23 -1.09 9.55
C PHE A 40 -11.58 -0.79 8.88
N ASN A 41 -11.56 0.01 7.81
CA ASN A 41 -12.72 0.39 7.02
C ASN A 41 -12.24 0.89 5.65
N GLU A 42 -12.56 0.16 4.58
CA GLU A 42 -12.15 0.50 3.21
C GLU A 42 -12.74 1.82 2.73
N TYR A 43 -13.96 2.15 3.12
CA TYR A 43 -14.60 3.41 2.71
C TYR A 43 -13.88 4.61 3.33
N LEU A 44 -13.46 4.46 4.58
CA LEU A 44 -12.63 5.45 5.25
C LEU A 44 -11.25 5.54 4.56
N GLY A 45 -10.66 4.40 4.19
CA GLY A 45 -9.41 4.35 3.41
C GLY A 45 -9.54 5.09 2.07
N VAL A 46 -10.61 4.85 1.33
CA VAL A 46 -10.91 5.57 0.09
C VAL A 46 -11.08 7.07 0.33
N LEU A 47 -11.77 7.45 1.40
CA LEU A 47 -12.00 8.85 1.74
C LEU A 47 -10.69 9.57 2.12
N ILE A 48 -9.81 8.93 2.88
CA ILE A 48 -8.50 9.47 3.27
C ILE A 48 -7.61 9.61 2.04
N ASN A 49 -7.49 8.57 1.23
CA ASN A 49 -6.57 8.56 0.09
C ASN A 49 -7.05 9.43 -1.08
N PHE A 50 -8.33 9.35 -1.45
CA PHE A 50 -8.87 9.95 -2.67
C PHE A 50 -9.89 11.07 -2.40
N GLY A 51 -10.23 11.30 -1.14
CA GLY A 51 -11.19 12.32 -0.74
C GLY A 51 -12.63 11.98 -1.15
N ILE A 52 -13.48 13.00 -1.06
CA ILE A 52 -14.91 12.86 -1.39
C ILE A 52 -15.15 12.49 -2.87
N VAL A 53 -14.23 12.90 -3.75
CA VAL A 53 -14.31 12.56 -5.18
C VAL A 53 -14.14 11.05 -5.37
N GLY A 54 -13.14 10.43 -4.71
CA GLY A 54 -12.93 8.99 -4.75
C GLY A 54 -14.13 8.21 -4.20
N LEU A 55 -14.69 8.69 -3.08
CA LEU A 55 -15.88 8.06 -2.51
C LEU A 55 -17.09 8.20 -3.43
N ALA A 56 -17.30 9.36 -4.06
CA ALA A 56 -18.39 9.57 -5.00
C ALA A 56 -18.26 8.67 -6.25
N LEU A 57 -17.05 8.49 -6.77
CA LEU A 57 -16.79 7.57 -7.88
C LEU A 57 -17.04 6.12 -7.49
N LEU A 58 -16.66 5.70 -6.30
CA LEU A 58 -16.96 4.36 -5.78
C LEU A 58 -18.47 4.12 -5.68
N LEU A 59 -19.21 5.06 -5.11
CA LEU A 59 -20.68 4.98 -5.01
C LEU A 59 -21.35 5.00 -6.40
N GLY A 60 -20.83 5.81 -7.32
CA GLY A 60 -21.28 5.82 -8.72
C GLY A 60 -21.07 4.48 -9.41
N MET A 61 -19.90 3.84 -9.19
CA MET A 61 -19.63 2.51 -9.71
C MET A 61 -20.59 1.46 -9.15
N VAL A 62 -20.83 1.47 -7.84
CA VAL A 62 -21.81 0.57 -7.20
C VAL A 62 -23.21 0.80 -7.79
N GLY A 63 -23.63 2.06 -7.95
CA GLY A 63 -24.88 2.40 -8.59
C GLY A 63 -25.01 1.88 -10.01
N ALA A 64 -23.94 1.99 -10.81
CA ALA A 64 -23.89 1.46 -12.16
C ALA A 64 -24.02 -0.08 -12.19
N LEU A 65 -23.38 -0.81 -11.26
CA LEU A 65 -23.49 -2.26 -11.16
C LEU A 65 -24.90 -2.71 -10.77
N VAL A 66 -25.55 -2.00 -9.84
CA VAL A 66 -26.97 -2.24 -9.49
C VAL A 66 -27.87 -1.96 -10.68
N TYR A 67 -27.61 -0.90 -11.45
CA TYR A 67 -28.34 -0.61 -12.68
C TYR A 67 -28.16 -1.73 -13.71
N CYS A 68 -26.95 -2.23 -13.94
CA CYS A 68 -26.68 -3.36 -14.82
C CYS A 68 -27.46 -4.63 -14.42
N TYR A 69 -27.55 -4.90 -13.12
CA TYR A 69 -28.37 -5.99 -12.61
C TYR A 69 -29.85 -5.81 -12.91
N ARG A 70 -30.40 -4.61 -12.64
CA ARG A 70 -31.83 -4.33 -12.83
C ARG A 70 -32.30 -4.41 -14.28
N GLN A 71 -31.43 -4.16 -15.25
CA GLN A 71 -31.76 -4.21 -16.68
C GLN A 71 -32.02 -5.65 -17.17
N ASN A 72 -31.38 -6.64 -16.61
CA ASN A 72 -31.56 -8.05 -16.96
C ASN A 72 -31.19 -8.94 -15.77
N PRO A 73 -32.09 -9.14 -14.80
CA PRO A 73 -31.80 -9.94 -13.61
C PRO A 73 -31.78 -11.43 -13.94
N THR A 74 -30.62 -12.05 -13.88
CA THR A 74 -30.43 -13.51 -13.97
C THR A 74 -29.96 -14.06 -12.64
N GLN A 75 -30.00 -15.39 -12.46
CA GLN A 75 -29.52 -16.04 -11.22
C GLN A 75 -28.04 -15.81 -11.01
N GLU A 76 -27.24 -15.89 -12.09
CA GLU A 76 -25.80 -15.68 -12.03
C GLU A 76 -25.48 -14.23 -11.57
N LYS A 77 -26.19 -13.23 -12.11
CA LYS A 77 -26.03 -11.84 -11.71
C LYS A 77 -26.48 -11.59 -10.27
N LYS A 78 -27.52 -12.31 -9.82
CA LYS A 78 -27.95 -12.25 -8.43
C LYS A 78 -26.88 -12.76 -7.47
N ILE A 79 -26.23 -13.88 -7.82
CA ILE A 79 -25.09 -14.42 -7.07
C ILE A 79 -23.94 -13.39 -7.04
N ALA A 80 -23.60 -12.84 -8.21
CA ALA A 80 -22.55 -11.81 -8.31
C ALA A 80 -22.84 -10.58 -7.43
N LEU A 81 -24.09 -10.13 -7.42
CA LEU A 81 -24.51 -9.00 -6.57
C LEU A 81 -24.38 -9.35 -5.08
N TYR A 82 -24.76 -10.54 -4.67
CA TYR A 82 -24.60 -10.98 -3.27
C TYR A 82 -23.13 -11.10 -2.86
N ILE A 83 -22.26 -11.57 -3.75
CA ILE A 83 -20.82 -11.59 -3.51
C ILE A 83 -20.31 -10.16 -3.25
N LEU A 84 -20.63 -9.22 -4.14
CA LEU A 84 -20.22 -7.82 -3.98
C LEU A 84 -20.82 -7.19 -2.72
N LEU A 85 -22.06 -7.48 -2.40
CA LEU A 85 -22.72 -7.00 -1.17
C LEU A 85 -21.99 -7.55 0.07
N SER A 86 -21.64 -8.83 0.09
CA SER A 86 -20.91 -9.45 1.20
C SER A 86 -19.55 -8.81 1.40
N ILE A 87 -18.78 -8.60 0.32
CA ILE A 87 -17.50 -7.89 0.36
C ILE A 87 -17.72 -6.45 0.84
N GLY A 88 -18.73 -5.76 0.33
CA GLY A 88 -19.06 -4.40 0.72
C GLY A 88 -19.41 -4.27 2.20
N VAL A 89 -20.18 -5.20 2.76
CA VAL A 89 -20.48 -5.23 4.20
C VAL A 89 -19.21 -5.51 5.02
N PHE A 90 -18.41 -6.46 4.58
CA PHE A 90 -17.15 -6.78 5.26
C PHE A 90 -16.16 -5.60 5.24
N SER A 91 -16.18 -4.80 4.17
CA SER A 91 -15.36 -3.60 4.01
C SER A 91 -15.65 -2.47 5.03
N PHE A 92 -16.76 -2.52 5.75
CA PHE A 92 -17.03 -1.60 6.87
C PHE A 92 -16.22 -1.91 8.13
N PHE A 93 -15.77 -3.16 8.27
CA PHE A 93 -15.14 -3.65 9.50
C PHE A 93 -13.72 -4.19 9.26
N SER A 94 -13.24 -4.15 8.02
CA SER A 94 -11.96 -4.72 7.63
C SER A 94 -11.43 -4.08 6.34
N TYR A 95 -10.28 -4.57 5.87
CA TYR A 95 -9.58 -4.13 4.65
C TYR A 95 -9.40 -5.29 3.64
N PRO A 96 -10.51 -5.87 3.11
CA PRO A 96 -10.45 -7.06 2.25
C PRO A 96 -9.66 -6.84 0.96
N PHE A 97 -9.58 -5.61 0.44
CA PHE A 97 -8.87 -5.30 -0.80
C PHE A 97 -7.35 -5.27 -0.67
N THR A 98 -6.80 -5.50 0.51
CA THR A 98 -5.38 -5.81 0.70
C THR A 98 -5.02 -7.20 0.12
N TYR A 99 -6.01 -8.10 0.02
CA TYR A 99 -5.78 -9.47 -0.43
C TYR A 99 -6.10 -9.66 -1.92
N PRO A 100 -5.16 -10.21 -2.72
CA PRO A 100 -5.37 -10.44 -4.16
C PRO A 100 -6.60 -11.29 -4.49
N PHE A 101 -6.97 -12.25 -3.63
CA PHE A 101 -8.14 -13.08 -3.80
C PHE A 101 -9.44 -12.25 -3.87
N THR A 102 -9.58 -11.25 -3.01
CA THR A 102 -10.77 -10.38 -3.01
C THR A 102 -10.88 -9.59 -4.31
N TRP A 103 -9.76 -9.10 -4.86
CA TRP A 103 -9.72 -8.47 -6.18
C TRP A 103 -10.19 -9.42 -7.28
N MET A 104 -9.72 -10.67 -7.29
CA MET A 104 -10.13 -11.68 -8.28
C MET A 104 -11.64 -11.93 -8.22
N VAL A 105 -12.17 -12.17 -7.03
CA VAL A 105 -13.60 -12.44 -6.83
C VAL A 105 -14.46 -11.22 -7.21
N THR A 106 -14.03 -10.02 -6.82
CA THR A 106 -14.69 -8.76 -7.20
C THR A 106 -14.71 -8.58 -8.71
N PHE A 107 -13.57 -8.79 -9.37
CA PHE A 107 -13.46 -8.67 -10.83
C PHE A 107 -14.39 -9.66 -11.55
N LEU A 108 -14.43 -10.93 -11.14
CA LEU A 108 -15.33 -11.92 -11.71
C LEU A 108 -16.80 -11.54 -11.51
N ALA A 109 -17.19 -11.07 -10.32
CA ALA A 109 -18.54 -10.61 -10.06
C ALA A 109 -18.94 -9.39 -10.92
N VAL A 110 -18.03 -8.44 -11.10
CA VAL A 110 -18.23 -7.27 -11.99
C VAL A 110 -18.37 -7.72 -13.45
N LEU A 111 -17.56 -8.66 -13.93
CA LEU A 111 -17.68 -9.22 -15.27
C LEU A 111 -19.04 -9.91 -15.48
N MET A 112 -19.51 -10.69 -14.50
CA MET A 112 -20.83 -11.34 -14.58
C MET A 112 -21.96 -10.31 -14.67
N LEU A 113 -21.92 -9.21 -13.90
CA LEU A 113 -22.92 -8.15 -13.93
C LEU A 113 -22.91 -7.37 -15.25
N THR A 114 -21.73 -7.14 -15.82
CA THR A 114 -21.56 -6.31 -17.02
C THR A 114 -21.55 -7.10 -18.33
N ALA A 115 -21.62 -8.43 -18.29
CA ALA A 115 -21.48 -9.31 -19.47
C ALA A 115 -22.40 -8.94 -20.64
N ASP A 116 -23.65 -8.55 -20.36
CA ASP A 116 -24.61 -8.21 -21.43
C ASP A 116 -24.25 -6.90 -22.13
N TYR A 117 -23.67 -5.95 -21.41
CA TYR A 117 -23.17 -4.71 -22.00
C TYR A 117 -21.94 -4.98 -22.88
N LEU A 118 -21.03 -5.83 -22.40
CA LEU A 118 -19.87 -6.24 -23.19
C LEU A 118 -20.28 -6.95 -24.50
N LYS A 119 -21.32 -7.79 -24.47
CA LYS A 119 -21.87 -8.45 -25.67
C LYS A 119 -22.51 -7.48 -26.66
N ARG A 120 -23.08 -6.35 -26.18
CA ARG A 120 -23.68 -5.32 -27.05
C ARG A 120 -22.65 -4.47 -27.80
N ILE A 121 -21.43 -4.41 -27.30
CA ILE A 121 -20.34 -3.70 -27.96
C ILE A 121 -19.93 -4.50 -29.19
N LYS A 122 -20.42 -4.10 -30.35
CA LYS A 122 -20.03 -4.69 -31.66
C LYS A 122 -18.63 -4.24 -32.03
N ILE A 123 -17.62 -4.93 -31.48
CA ILE A 123 -16.23 -4.73 -31.89
C ILE A 123 -16.00 -5.55 -33.15
N GLY A 124 -15.64 -4.87 -34.25
CA GLY A 124 -15.26 -5.55 -35.49
C GLY A 124 -14.07 -6.49 -35.25
N THR A 125 -13.87 -7.45 -36.15
CA THR A 125 -12.76 -8.44 -36.05
C THR A 125 -11.41 -7.78 -35.84
N TRP A 126 -11.17 -6.66 -36.50
CA TRP A 126 -9.91 -5.89 -36.34
C TRP A 126 -9.74 -5.32 -34.94
N GLY A 127 -10.77 -4.67 -34.38
CA GLY A 127 -10.75 -4.15 -33.02
C GLY A 127 -10.57 -5.25 -31.97
N ARG A 128 -11.21 -6.42 -32.17
CA ARG A 128 -11.02 -7.59 -31.28
C ARG A 128 -9.58 -8.11 -31.31
N ASN A 129 -8.97 -8.19 -32.52
CA ASN A 129 -7.58 -8.63 -32.64
C ASN A 129 -6.62 -7.64 -31.96
N ILE A 130 -6.86 -6.32 -32.07
CA ILE A 130 -6.08 -5.30 -31.34
C ILE A 130 -6.17 -5.52 -29.83
N ILE A 131 -7.38 -5.73 -29.29
CA ILE A 131 -7.59 -5.97 -27.85
C ILE A 131 -6.84 -7.22 -27.39
N TYR A 132 -6.94 -8.32 -28.15
CA TYR A 132 -6.21 -9.55 -27.81
C TYR A 132 -4.69 -9.36 -27.88
N SER A 133 -4.18 -8.69 -28.91
CA SER A 133 -2.75 -8.40 -29.02
C SER A 133 -2.26 -7.51 -27.89
N ALA A 134 -3.03 -6.48 -27.51
CA ALA A 134 -2.71 -5.61 -26.40
C ALA A 134 -2.73 -6.37 -25.05
N ALA A 135 -3.70 -7.26 -24.85
CA ALA A 135 -3.78 -8.10 -23.65
C ALA A 135 -2.58 -9.07 -23.54
N VAL A 136 -2.21 -9.71 -24.65
CA VAL A 136 -1.04 -10.60 -24.72
C VAL A 136 0.26 -9.82 -24.47
N MET A 137 0.44 -8.68 -25.12
CA MET A 137 1.61 -7.82 -24.88
C MET A 137 1.67 -7.33 -23.42
N GLY A 138 0.53 -6.92 -22.88
CA GLY A 138 0.42 -6.50 -21.47
C GLY A 138 0.77 -7.63 -20.50
N PHE A 139 0.33 -8.85 -20.79
CA PHE A 139 0.68 -10.03 -20.01
C PHE A 139 2.19 -10.29 -20.02
N PHE A 140 2.82 -10.33 -21.21
CA PHE A 140 4.27 -10.55 -21.31
C PHE A 140 5.07 -9.42 -20.65
N TRP A 141 4.66 -8.15 -20.87
CA TRP A 141 5.28 -7.02 -20.19
C TRP A 141 5.17 -7.13 -18.66
N GLY A 142 3.99 -7.55 -18.14
CA GLY A 142 3.77 -7.82 -16.73
C GLY A 142 4.71 -8.91 -16.20
N GLN A 143 4.92 -10.01 -16.94
CA GLN A 143 5.85 -11.08 -16.55
C GLN A 143 7.30 -10.58 -16.47
N VAL A 144 7.74 -9.76 -17.42
CA VAL A 144 9.09 -9.17 -17.39
C VAL A 144 9.26 -8.25 -16.17
N ARG A 145 8.26 -7.39 -15.90
CA ARG A 145 8.27 -6.52 -14.71
C ARG A 145 8.28 -7.30 -13.41
N LEU A 146 7.45 -8.35 -13.33
CA LEU A 146 7.40 -9.22 -12.15
C LEU A 146 8.73 -9.95 -11.94
N GLY A 147 9.34 -10.48 -13.01
CA GLY A 147 10.65 -11.13 -12.92
C GLY A 147 11.75 -10.18 -12.42
N ALA A 148 11.79 -8.95 -12.95
CA ALA A 148 12.73 -7.93 -12.50
C ALA A 148 12.49 -7.53 -11.02
N ARG A 149 11.24 -7.44 -10.60
CA ARG A 149 10.88 -7.19 -9.19
C ARG A 149 11.32 -8.32 -8.30
N THR A 150 11.01 -9.58 -8.66
CA THR A 150 11.41 -10.78 -7.90
C THR A 150 12.92 -10.87 -7.74
N GLN A 151 13.68 -10.54 -8.79
CA GLN A 151 15.14 -10.52 -8.69
C GLN A 151 15.62 -9.47 -7.68
N SER A 152 15.04 -8.26 -7.71
CA SER A 152 15.40 -7.21 -6.76
C SER A 152 15.04 -7.57 -5.31
N GLU A 153 13.88 -8.22 -5.10
CA GLU A 153 13.48 -8.72 -3.78
C GLU A 153 14.45 -9.79 -3.25
N ARG A 154 14.94 -10.68 -4.11
CA ARG A 154 15.97 -11.66 -3.74
C ARG A 154 17.29 -11.00 -3.33
N SER A 155 17.75 -10.02 -4.12
CA SER A 155 18.97 -9.28 -3.78
C SER A 155 18.80 -8.48 -2.48
N TRP A 156 17.59 -7.98 -2.19
CA TRP A 156 17.31 -7.37 -0.90
C TRP A 156 17.30 -8.39 0.24
N GLN A 157 16.77 -9.59 0.02
CA GLN A 157 16.84 -10.67 1.01
C GLN A 157 18.30 -11.02 1.33
N GLU A 158 19.16 -11.19 0.31
CA GLU A 158 20.59 -11.45 0.49
C GLU A 158 21.27 -10.33 1.30
N ALA A 159 20.97 -9.06 0.99
CA ALA A 159 21.47 -7.92 1.75
C ALA A 159 21.02 -7.94 3.22
N SER A 160 19.75 -8.33 3.46
CA SER A 160 19.20 -8.43 4.81
C SER A 160 19.82 -9.59 5.60
N GLU A 161 20.10 -10.71 4.97
CA GLU A 161 20.81 -11.83 5.59
C GLU A 161 22.26 -11.44 5.97
N LEU A 162 22.99 -10.73 5.10
CA LEU A 162 24.31 -10.20 5.41
C LEU A 162 24.27 -9.21 6.59
N ALA A 163 23.28 -8.32 6.61
CA ALA A 163 23.08 -7.37 7.71
C ALA A 163 22.78 -8.10 9.03
N PHE A 164 21.96 -9.13 8.99
CA PHE A 164 21.66 -9.98 10.16
C PHE A 164 22.90 -10.70 10.70
N CYS A 165 23.83 -11.07 9.82
CA CYS A 165 25.14 -11.64 10.18
C CYS A 165 26.17 -10.58 10.57
N HIS A 166 25.79 -9.32 10.78
CA HIS A 166 26.67 -8.19 11.09
C HIS A 166 27.75 -7.88 10.02
N SER A 167 27.55 -8.36 8.78
CA SER A 167 28.45 -8.07 7.64
C SER A 167 28.00 -6.82 6.89
N TYR A 168 27.99 -5.68 7.59
CA TYR A 168 27.42 -4.42 7.06
C TYR A 168 28.14 -3.89 5.83
N ASP A 169 29.46 -4.02 5.78
CA ASP A 169 30.28 -3.59 4.63
C ASP A 169 29.93 -4.35 3.35
N GLU A 170 29.54 -5.63 3.48
CA GLU A 170 29.09 -6.46 2.35
C GLU A 170 27.64 -6.20 1.98
N ALA A 171 26.77 -5.85 2.95
CA ALA A 171 25.37 -5.56 2.73
C ALA A 171 25.15 -4.20 2.04
N LEU A 172 25.92 -3.17 2.40
CA LEU A 172 25.74 -1.80 1.92
C LEU A 172 25.74 -1.66 0.39
N PRO A 173 26.65 -2.29 -0.38
CA PRO A 173 26.61 -2.22 -1.84
C PRO A 173 25.30 -2.69 -2.47
N TYR A 174 24.66 -3.72 -1.89
CA TYR A 174 23.34 -4.19 -2.34
C TYR A 174 22.28 -3.12 -2.09
N TYR A 175 22.21 -2.55 -0.88
CA TYR A 175 21.26 -1.48 -0.56
C TYR A 175 21.43 -0.26 -1.48
N VAL A 176 22.69 0.17 -1.73
CA VAL A 176 22.98 1.28 -2.65
C VAL A 176 22.46 0.98 -4.06
N SER A 177 22.70 -0.23 -4.58
CA SER A 177 22.30 -0.62 -5.92
C SER A 177 20.77 -0.74 -6.08
N LEU A 178 20.07 -1.12 -5.02
CA LEU A 178 18.64 -1.35 -4.99
C LEU A 178 17.83 -0.10 -4.70
N LYS A 179 18.44 0.95 -4.14
CA LYS A 179 17.72 2.15 -3.67
C LYS A 179 16.77 2.73 -4.70
N HIS A 180 17.16 2.86 -5.96
CA HIS A 180 16.32 3.43 -7.02
C HIS A 180 15.10 2.58 -7.38
N ARG A 181 15.08 1.30 -7.01
CA ARG A 181 13.95 0.37 -7.25
C ARG A 181 12.96 0.31 -6.09
N PHE A 182 13.41 0.73 -4.91
CA PHE A 182 12.65 0.68 -3.66
C PHE A 182 12.62 2.04 -2.97
N GLU A 183 12.74 3.14 -3.73
CA GLU A 183 12.79 4.50 -3.21
C GLU A 183 11.53 4.94 -2.46
N ASP A 184 10.40 4.32 -2.75
CA ASP A 184 9.09 4.54 -2.12
C ASP A 184 8.67 3.41 -1.16
N ASN A 185 9.56 2.41 -0.94
CA ASN A 185 9.28 1.30 -0.04
C ASN A 185 9.82 1.58 1.36
N PRO A 186 8.93 1.86 2.35
CA PRO A 186 9.37 2.23 3.69
C PRO A 186 10.16 1.13 4.40
N TYR A 187 9.81 -0.14 4.20
CA TYR A 187 10.51 -1.27 4.82
C TYR A 187 11.96 -1.42 4.30
N PHE A 188 12.14 -1.19 3.01
CA PHE A 188 13.48 -1.16 2.43
C PHE A 188 14.30 0.01 2.97
N LEU A 189 13.71 1.20 3.00
CA LEU A 189 14.38 2.42 3.48
C LEU A 189 14.74 2.31 4.95
N TYR A 190 13.84 1.76 5.79
CA TYR A 190 14.12 1.49 7.19
C TYR A 190 15.30 0.54 7.38
N ASN A 191 15.28 -0.63 6.72
CA ASN A 191 16.40 -1.59 6.79
C ASN A 191 17.71 -0.96 6.33
N TYR A 192 17.67 -0.15 5.27
CA TYR A 192 18.86 0.54 4.75
C TYR A 192 19.40 1.57 5.75
N ALA A 193 18.53 2.35 6.39
CA ALA A 193 18.92 3.28 7.43
C ALA A 193 19.51 2.54 8.65
N ALA A 194 18.89 1.43 9.07
CA ALA A 194 19.38 0.60 10.16
C ALA A 194 20.80 0.06 9.89
N VAL A 195 21.06 -0.42 8.66
CA VAL A 195 22.42 -0.89 8.28
C VAL A 195 23.44 0.24 8.34
N PHE A 196 23.08 1.47 7.96
CA PHE A 196 23.97 2.62 8.13
C PHE A 196 24.22 2.96 9.60
N THR A 197 23.19 2.86 10.44
CA THR A 197 23.33 3.10 11.90
C THR A 197 24.31 2.11 12.52
N GLU A 198 24.17 0.83 12.20
CA GLU A 198 25.06 -0.23 12.67
C GLU A 198 26.48 -0.10 12.13
N ALA A 199 26.62 0.39 10.88
CA ALA A 199 27.93 0.74 10.31
C ALA A 199 28.50 2.06 10.87
N LYS A 200 27.79 2.73 11.79
CA LYS A 200 28.17 4.02 12.42
C LYS A 200 28.26 5.19 11.42
N GLU A 201 27.57 5.08 10.28
CA GLU A 201 27.46 6.13 9.27
C GLU A 201 26.21 6.99 9.51
N TYR A 202 26.11 7.61 10.68
CA TYR A 202 24.90 8.26 11.22
C TYR A 202 24.32 9.37 10.33
N GLU A 203 25.15 10.13 9.61
CA GLU A 203 24.66 11.15 8.67
C GLU A 203 23.88 10.53 7.50
N LYS A 204 24.36 9.39 6.98
CA LYS A 204 23.70 8.67 5.90
C LYS A 204 22.45 7.95 6.43
N ALA A 205 22.52 7.36 7.62
CA ALA A 205 21.40 6.75 8.31
C ALA A 205 20.27 7.76 8.47
N LEU A 206 20.54 8.92 9.03
CA LEU A 206 19.58 10.00 9.24
C LEU A 206 18.93 10.45 7.92
N LYS A 207 19.72 10.63 6.86
CA LYS A 207 19.18 11.03 5.56
C LYS A 207 18.18 10.01 5.01
N VAL A 208 18.49 8.72 5.08
CA VAL A 208 17.61 7.66 4.59
C VAL A 208 16.40 7.49 5.52
N ALA A 209 16.57 7.59 6.82
CA ALA A 209 15.49 7.52 7.80
C ALA A 209 14.46 8.65 7.62
N LEU A 210 14.92 9.89 7.39
CA LEU A 210 14.04 11.03 7.08
C LEU A 210 13.34 10.88 5.71
N GLU A 211 13.94 10.17 4.76
CA GLU A 211 13.28 9.80 3.51
C GLU A 211 12.20 8.75 3.77
N CYS A 212 12.46 7.73 4.59
CA CYS A 212 11.51 6.72 5.02
C CYS A 212 10.28 7.32 5.73
N ARG A 213 10.51 8.30 6.62
CA ARG A 213 9.46 8.98 7.40
C ARG A 213 8.36 9.62 6.54
N LYS A 214 8.65 9.94 5.29
CA LYS A 214 7.65 10.48 4.35
C LYS A 214 6.56 9.47 3.98
N TYR A 215 6.88 8.17 4.10
CA TYR A 215 6.02 7.06 3.71
C TYR A 215 5.48 6.27 4.89
N TRP A 216 6.16 6.35 6.04
CA TRP A 216 5.87 5.52 7.20
C TRP A 216 6.21 6.24 8.50
N ALA A 217 5.23 6.37 9.38
CA ALA A 217 5.41 6.83 10.75
C ALA A 217 5.38 5.59 11.66
N ASP A 218 6.51 5.31 12.31
CA ASP A 218 6.70 4.12 13.13
C ASP A 218 7.62 4.41 14.32
N TYR A 219 7.35 3.77 15.45
CA TYR A 219 8.13 3.97 16.66
C TYR A 219 9.62 3.63 16.49
N ASP A 220 9.91 2.49 15.85
CA ASP A 220 11.30 2.05 15.65
C ASP A 220 12.05 2.99 14.70
N LEU A 221 11.36 3.56 13.71
CA LEU A 221 11.94 4.57 12.83
C LEU A 221 12.27 5.87 13.58
N GLU A 222 11.37 6.34 14.45
CA GLU A 222 11.62 7.54 15.25
C GLU A 222 12.77 7.34 16.24
N LEU A 223 12.88 6.14 16.85
CA LEU A 223 14.04 5.79 17.68
C LEU A 223 15.35 5.84 16.90
N LEU A 224 15.38 5.27 15.69
CA LEU A 224 16.57 5.29 14.82
C LEU A 224 16.96 6.72 14.43
N ILE A 225 15.98 7.59 14.14
CA ILE A 225 16.19 9.02 13.87
C ILE A 225 16.78 9.70 15.11
N GLY A 226 16.16 9.51 16.27
CA GLY A 226 16.62 10.08 17.55
C GLY A 226 18.05 9.64 17.90
N GLU A 227 18.35 8.34 17.78
CA GLU A 227 19.69 7.80 17.98
C GLU A 227 20.70 8.44 17.02
N SER A 228 20.36 8.55 15.74
CA SER A 228 21.23 9.16 14.75
C SER A 228 21.54 10.63 15.07
N TYR A 229 20.55 11.42 15.52
CA TYR A 229 20.75 12.79 15.97
C TYR A 229 21.62 12.86 17.23
N GLN A 230 21.41 11.98 18.20
CA GLN A 230 22.22 11.90 19.41
C GLN A 230 23.69 11.62 19.09
N GLN A 231 23.97 10.67 18.21
CA GLN A 231 25.34 10.33 17.80
C GLN A 231 26.03 11.45 17.01
N LEU A 232 25.23 12.31 16.34
CA LEU A 232 25.72 13.51 15.67
C LEU A 232 25.81 14.73 16.60
N ASN A 233 25.61 14.56 17.93
CA ASN A 233 25.58 15.62 18.93
C ASN A 233 24.54 16.71 18.71
N ASN A 234 23.44 16.39 18.00
CA ASN A 234 22.31 17.29 17.81
C ASN A 234 21.16 16.92 18.75
N PHE A 235 21.34 17.24 20.02
CA PHE A 235 20.42 16.83 21.10
C PHE A 235 19.06 17.51 21.02
N ASP A 236 18.97 18.72 20.48
CA ASP A 236 17.69 19.44 20.34
C ASP A 236 16.72 18.75 19.37
N MET A 237 17.25 17.98 18.41
CA MET A 237 16.46 17.23 17.43
C MET A 237 16.29 15.75 17.82
N ALA A 238 16.99 15.30 18.87
CA ALA A 238 16.91 13.93 19.34
C ALA A 238 15.78 13.72 20.37
N GLU A 239 15.25 14.81 20.98
CA GLU A 239 14.07 14.82 21.84
C GLU A 239 12.75 14.83 21.04
#